data_3851a9b0411f1eaa987f256a8a2f8a2d
#
_entry.id   3851a9b0411f1eaa987f256a8a2f8a2d
#
_cell.length_a   1.000
_cell.length_b   1.000
_cell.length_c   1.000
_cell.angle_alpha   90.00
_cell.angle_beta   90.00
_cell.angle_gamma   90.00
#
_symmetry.space_group_name_H-M   'P 1'
#
loop_
_entity.id
_entity.type
_entity.pdbx_description
1 polymer ?
#
loop_
_entity_poly.entity_id
_entity_poly.type
_entity_poly.pdbx_seq_one_letter_code
_entity_poly.pdbx_strand_id
1 'polypeptide(L)'
;LTYDVIDLFAGPGGWDQGLVQTGSPLSLLGIEYEKDACATGQANGHKRLMQDSANLEPMHYGFREHLRGLICSPPCPGFSAAGKGLGRKDLELLIAEVRQIRMGADPDKAIEDVARYAFDDRSKLTLEPLRWALALRPEWTVWEQVPAVLPFWEACAEALRGVGYNVWVGKLSSEQYGVAQTRTRAVLIASRMKPVAPPKPSHSKFYSRDRQRLDSGVKRWMSMAEALDWGMTDRPYPTITAGTSGGGQDPAMLGGSGARATVQAEHDEGRWQYVNGNQANSCRREISEPAPTVHFGARSNKVEFQFCGAGITSEQTAGQKPRKVDEPAHTITGKGTAAWKAWLADQPQTRRVTVQEAAILQSFPADYVWCGSKTSQFQQVGNAIPPLLAQRILEVVL
;
A
#
# COMPACT_ATOMS: atom_id res chain seq x y z
N LEU A 1 9.20 -22.68 -18.08
CA LEU A 1 9.30 -21.22 -18.09
C LEU A 1 10.29 -20.83 -16.99
N THR A 2 11.47 -20.32 -17.36
CA THR A 2 12.50 -19.90 -16.41
C THR A 2 12.33 -18.43 -16.13
N TYR A 3 11.76 -18.10 -14.98
CA TYR A 3 11.78 -16.74 -14.42
C TYR A 3 12.81 -16.67 -13.32
N ASP A 4 13.45 -15.50 -13.16
CA ASP A 4 14.44 -15.26 -12.11
C ASP A 4 13.77 -15.06 -10.76
N VAL A 5 12.55 -14.48 -10.75
CA VAL A 5 11.79 -14.10 -9.55
C VAL A 5 10.35 -14.59 -9.67
N ILE A 6 9.83 -15.13 -8.57
CA ILE A 6 8.40 -15.42 -8.40
C ILE A 6 7.85 -14.47 -7.35
N ASP A 7 6.69 -13.84 -7.62
CA ASP A 7 5.94 -13.01 -6.69
C ASP A 7 4.59 -13.67 -6.37
N LEU A 8 4.42 -14.15 -5.15
CA LEU A 8 3.16 -14.72 -4.66
C LEU A 8 2.25 -13.62 -4.14
N PHE A 9 0.99 -13.67 -4.55
CA PHE A 9 0.00 -12.64 -4.24
C PHE A 9 0.38 -11.29 -4.85
N ALA A 10 0.78 -11.33 -6.13
CA ALA A 10 1.43 -10.23 -6.83
C ALA A 10 0.56 -8.97 -6.99
N GLY A 11 -0.75 -9.11 -6.81
CA GLY A 11 -1.67 -7.98 -6.92
C GLY A 11 -1.56 -7.24 -8.26
N PRO A 12 -1.80 -5.92 -8.26
CA PRO A 12 -1.74 -5.12 -9.48
C PRO A 12 -0.31 -4.84 -9.97
N GLY A 13 0.76 -5.18 -9.21
CA GLY A 13 2.13 -5.02 -9.67
C GLY A 13 2.99 -4.03 -8.87
N GLY A 14 2.74 -3.85 -7.58
CA GLY A 14 3.56 -2.96 -6.76
C GLY A 14 5.02 -3.40 -6.66
N TRP A 15 5.27 -4.70 -6.48
CA TRP A 15 6.62 -5.27 -6.49
C TRP A 15 7.26 -5.28 -7.88
N ASP A 16 6.46 -5.63 -8.92
CA ASP A 16 6.94 -5.57 -10.32
C ASP A 16 7.44 -4.16 -10.66
N GLN A 17 6.63 -3.15 -10.37
CA GLN A 17 6.98 -1.76 -10.62
C GLN A 17 8.20 -1.32 -9.79
N GLY A 18 8.31 -1.79 -8.54
CA GLY A 18 9.50 -1.61 -7.72
C GLY A 18 10.73 -2.24 -8.34
N LEU A 19 10.64 -3.45 -8.88
CA LEU A 19 11.74 -4.13 -9.57
C LEU A 19 12.16 -3.35 -10.83
N VAL A 20 11.21 -2.90 -11.64
CA VAL A 20 11.48 -2.05 -12.82
C VAL A 20 12.24 -0.80 -12.42
N GLN A 21 11.87 -0.14 -11.32
CA GLN A 21 12.52 1.06 -10.81
C GLN A 21 13.96 0.83 -10.32
N THR A 22 14.32 -0.41 -9.96
CA THR A 22 15.73 -0.74 -9.63
C THR A 22 16.64 -0.77 -10.85
N GLY A 23 16.09 -0.84 -12.07
CA GLY A 23 16.84 -1.07 -13.29
C GLY A 23 17.38 -2.50 -13.44
N SER A 24 16.95 -3.43 -12.60
CA SER A 24 17.37 -4.83 -12.63
C SER A 24 16.82 -5.53 -13.90
N PRO A 25 17.63 -6.35 -14.59
CA PRO A 25 17.18 -7.11 -15.76
C PRO A 25 16.42 -8.40 -15.42
N LEU A 26 16.18 -8.68 -14.13
CA LEU A 26 15.53 -9.91 -13.69
C LEU A 26 14.09 -10.01 -14.21
N SER A 27 13.77 -11.19 -14.73
CA SER A 27 12.41 -11.55 -15.13
C SER A 27 11.57 -11.96 -13.92
N LEU A 28 10.35 -11.42 -13.80
CA LEU A 28 9.43 -11.70 -12.69
C LEU A 28 8.13 -12.32 -13.22
N LEU A 29 7.68 -13.40 -12.58
CA LEU A 29 6.34 -13.97 -12.74
C LEU A 29 5.53 -13.72 -11.48
N GLY A 30 4.46 -12.93 -11.60
CA GLY A 30 3.47 -12.74 -10.53
C GLY A 30 2.40 -13.83 -10.58
N ILE A 31 2.17 -14.50 -9.45
CA ILE A 31 1.06 -15.42 -9.23
C ILE A 31 -0.01 -14.66 -8.45
N GLU A 32 -1.21 -14.55 -9.06
CA GLU A 32 -2.30 -13.75 -8.51
C GLU A 32 -3.64 -14.45 -8.79
N TYR A 33 -4.52 -14.45 -7.83
CA TYR A 33 -5.84 -15.07 -7.91
C TYR A 33 -6.90 -14.13 -8.49
N GLU A 34 -6.83 -12.82 -8.14
CA GLU A 34 -7.85 -11.85 -8.50
C GLU A 34 -7.73 -11.43 -9.98
N LYS A 35 -8.81 -11.67 -10.73
CA LYS A 35 -8.86 -11.40 -12.18
C LYS A 35 -8.52 -9.95 -12.54
N ASP A 36 -9.09 -8.98 -11.81
CA ASP A 36 -8.89 -7.56 -12.11
C ASP A 36 -7.45 -7.12 -11.81
N ALA A 37 -6.84 -7.66 -10.74
CA ALA A 37 -5.45 -7.41 -10.40
C ALA A 37 -4.49 -8.02 -11.44
N CYS A 38 -4.78 -9.24 -11.92
CA CYS A 38 -4.05 -9.82 -13.05
C CYS A 38 -4.14 -8.95 -14.29
N ALA A 39 -5.35 -8.51 -14.66
CA ALA A 39 -5.56 -7.65 -15.82
C ALA A 39 -4.81 -6.32 -15.70
N THR A 40 -4.80 -5.71 -14.51
CA THR A 40 -4.02 -4.50 -14.22
C THR A 40 -2.52 -4.76 -14.40
N GLY A 41 -1.97 -5.82 -13.81
CA GLY A 41 -0.56 -6.16 -13.98
C GLY A 41 -0.20 -6.37 -15.45
N GLN A 42 -0.99 -7.14 -16.20
CA GLN A 42 -0.77 -7.39 -17.62
C GLN A 42 -0.86 -6.11 -18.47
N ALA A 43 -1.81 -5.21 -18.19
CA ALA A 43 -1.95 -3.94 -18.88
C ALA A 43 -0.71 -3.02 -18.72
N ASN A 44 0.05 -3.22 -17.63
CA ASN A 44 1.30 -2.49 -17.38
C ASN A 44 2.57 -3.30 -17.75
N GLY A 45 2.41 -4.37 -18.56
CA GLY A 45 3.53 -5.16 -19.07
C GLY A 45 4.07 -6.23 -18.12
N HIS A 46 3.47 -6.41 -16.95
CA HIS A 46 3.88 -7.43 -15.98
C HIS A 46 3.34 -8.81 -16.33
N LYS A 47 4.13 -9.85 -16.10
CA LYS A 47 3.72 -11.24 -16.36
C LYS A 47 2.87 -11.76 -15.21
N ARG A 48 1.74 -12.39 -15.54
CA ARG A 48 0.79 -12.94 -14.55
C ARG A 48 0.40 -14.38 -14.87
N LEU A 49 0.45 -15.21 -13.84
CA LEU A 49 -0.23 -16.49 -13.78
C LEU A 49 -1.45 -16.33 -12.89
N MET A 50 -2.65 -16.37 -13.49
CA MET A 50 -3.91 -16.25 -12.74
C MET A 50 -4.25 -17.58 -12.08
N GLN A 51 -3.75 -17.80 -10.89
CA GLN A 51 -3.93 -19.01 -10.08
C GLN A 51 -3.92 -18.68 -8.60
N ASP A 52 -4.54 -19.55 -7.81
CA ASP A 52 -4.37 -19.54 -6.35
C ASP A 52 -3.05 -20.24 -5.99
N SER A 53 -2.13 -19.51 -5.35
CA SER A 53 -0.82 -20.02 -4.94
C SER A 53 -0.90 -21.23 -3.99
N ALA A 54 -1.98 -21.33 -3.18
CA ALA A 54 -2.22 -22.46 -2.29
C ALA A 54 -2.49 -23.79 -3.03
N ASN A 55 -2.93 -23.72 -4.28
CA ASN A 55 -3.21 -24.90 -5.12
C ASN A 55 -2.03 -25.29 -6.02
N LEU A 56 -0.87 -24.64 -5.85
CA LEU A 56 0.29 -24.86 -6.68
C LEU A 56 1.38 -25.62 -5.94
N GLU A 57 1.99 -26.55 -6.63
CA GLU A 57 3.21 -27.24 -6.17
C GLU A 57 4.44 -26.36 -6.51
N PRO A 58 5.17 -25.84 -5.50
CA PRO A 58 6.28 -24.92 -5.72
C PRO A 58 7.32 -25.45 -6.71
N MET A 59 7.64 -26.74 -6.66
CA MET A 59 8.67 -27.35 -7.49
C MET A 59 8.34 -27.39 -8.99
N HIS A 60 7.07 -27.19 -9.37
CA HIS A 60 6.67 -27.07 -10.77
C HIS A 60 7.00 -25.68 -11.37
N TYR A 61 7.20 -24.65 -10.54
CA TYR A 61 7.38 -23.27 -10.98
C TYR A 61 8.79 -22.73 -10.79
N GLY A 62 9.60 -23.40 -9.98
CA GLY A 62 10.99 -23.01 -9.73
C GLY A 62 11.91 -24.21 -9.68
N PHE A 63 12.94 -24.22 -10.48
CA PHE A 63 14.04 -25.17 -10.31
C PHE A 63 14.96 -24.60 -9.22
N ARG A 64 15.23 -25.41 -8.18
CA ARG A 64 16.13 -25.07 -7.06
C ARG A 64 17.44 -24.39 -7.48
N GLU A 65 17.91 -24.68 -8.67
CA GLU A 65 19.22 -24.23 -9.16
C GLU A 65 19.18 -22.87 -9.85
N HIS A 66 17.99 -22.31 -10.12
CA HIS A 66 17.87 -21.11 -10.97
C HIS A 66 16.97 -19.99 -10.41
N LEU A 67 16.17 -20.24 -9.36
CA LEU A 67 15.33 -19.21 -8.79
C LEU A 67 16.17 -18.25 -7.92
N ARG A 68 16.30 -17.02 -8.38
CA ARG A 68 17.04 -15.99 -7.67
C ARG A 68 16.21 -15.38 -6.54
N GLY A 69 14.95 -15.05 -6.80
CA GLY A 69 14.13 -14.35 -5.84
C GLY A 69 12.73 -14.91 -5.62
N LEU A 70 12.24 -14.79 -4.39
CA LEU A 70 10.86 -15.06 -4.02
C LEU A 70 10.30 -13.86 -3.28
N ILE A 71 9.22 -13.28 -3.80
CA ILE A 71 8.50 -12.17 -3.21
C ILE A 71 7.15 -12.69 -2.72
N CYS A 72 6.68 -12.23 -1.54
CA CYS A 72 5.40 -12.67 -1.02
C CYS A 72 4.68 -11.55 -0.24
N SER A 73 3.43 -11.29 -0.61
CA SER A 73 2.53 -10.39 0.11
C SER A 73 1.17 -11.06 0.36
N PRO A 74 1.09 -12.07 1.26
CA PRO A 74 -0.12 -12.85 1.45
C PRO A 74 -1.29 -11.97 1.91
N PRO A 75 -2.56 -12.33 1.61
CA PRO A 75 -3.72 -11.55 2.02
C PRO A 75 -3.85 -11.49 3.54
N CYS A 76 -4.27 -10.32 4.06
CA CYS A 76 -4.35 -10.05 5.49
C CYS A 76 -5.72 -9.56 6.00
N PRO A 77 -6.83 -10.16 5.65
CA PRO A 77 -8.13 -9.64 6.08
C PRO A 77 -8.38 -9.74 7.58
N GLY A 78 -7.82 -10.75 8.23
CA GLY A 78 -7.99 -10.99 9.67
C GLY A 78 -7.09 -10.13 10.57
N PHE A 79 -5.95 -9.66 10.06
CA PHE A 79 -4.96 -8.91 10.83
C PHE A 79 -5.07 -7.40 10.67
N SER A 80 -5.74 -6.92 9.61
CA SER A 80 -5.87 -5.48 9.36
C SER A 80 -6.81 -4.81 10.38
N ALA A 81 -6.54 -3.53 10.69
CA ALA A 81 -7.43 -2.73 11.54
C ALA A 81 -8.84 -2.54 10.96
N ALA A 82 -9.00 -2.74 9.65
CA ALA A 82 -10.28 -2.68 8.94
C ALA A 82 -11.03 -4.02 8.90
N GLY A 83 -10.39 -5.14 9.29
CA GLY A 83 -10.97 -6.48 9.36
C GLY A 83 -11.65 -6.76 10.70
N LYS A 84 -12.28 -7.94 10.81
CA LYS A 84 -12.92 -8.40 12.05
C LYS A 84 -11.93 -8.80 13.17
N GLY A 85 -10.62 -8.71 12.91
CA GLY A 85 -9.57 -9.05 13.86
C GLY A 85 -9.41 -10.57 14.13
N LEU A 86 -10.07 -11.41 13.33
CA LEU A 86 -10.05 -12.89 13.52
C LEU A 86 -8.65 -13.46 13.35
N GLY A 87 -7.87 -13.00 12.38
CA GLY A 87 -6.50 -13.46 12.16
C GLY A 87 -5.55 -13.18 13.32
N ARG A 88 -5.87 -12.17 14.18
CA ARG A 88 -5.09 -11.97 15.42
C ARG A 88 -5.27 -13.12 16.41
N LYS A 89 -6.41 -13.79 16.40
CA LYS A 89 -6.67 -14.99 17.22
C LYS A 89 -5.89 -16.19 16.67
N ASP A 90 -5.60 -16.20 15.36
CA ASP A 90 -4.88 -17.29 14.71
C ASP A 90 -3.36 -17.14 14.84
N LEU A 91 -2.87 -16.01 15.34
CA LEU A 91 -1.42 -15.72 15.39
C LEU A 91 -0.63 -16.76 16.20
N GLU A 92 -1.17 -17.18 17.34
CA GLU A 92 -0.54 -18.20 18.20
C GLU A 92 -0.50 -19.57 17.51
N LEU A 93 -1.58 -19.95 16.81
CA LEU A 93 -1.63 -21.17 16.00
C LEU A 93 -0.58 -21.11 14.89
N LEU A 94 -0.54 -20.04 14.11
CA LEU A 94 0.44 -19.85 13.05
C LEU A 94 1.89 -19.94 13.56
N ILE A 95 2.20 -19.32 14.69
CA ILE A 95 3.53 -19.37 15.30
C ILE A 95 3.85 -20.80 15.79
N ALA A 96 2.88 -21.52 16.33
CA ALA A 96 3.06 -22.91 16.76
C ALA A 96 3.40 -23.81 15.57
N GLU A 97 2.69 -23.66 14.44
CA GLU A 97 2.95 -24.44 13.22
C GLU A 97 4.34 -24.14 12.64
N VAL A 98 4.78 -22.88 12.61
CA VAL A 98 6.16 -22.55 12.18
C VAL A 98 7.20 -23.21 13.07
N ARG A 99 6.95 -23.33 14.38
CA ARG A 99 7.86 -24.04 15.30
C ARG A 99 7.91 -25.53 15.00
N GLN A 100 6.78 -26.15 14.64
CA GLN A 100 6.75 -27.56 14.20
C GLN A 100 7.51 -27.76 12.89
N ILE A 101 7.32 -26.87 11.91
CA ILE A 101 8.09 -26.90 10.65
C ILE A 101 9.61 -26.81 10.94
N ARG A 102 10.01 -25.92 11.85
CA ARG A 102 11.42 -25.78 12.26
C ARG A 102 11.97 -27.05 12.90
N MET A 103 11.14 -27.85 13.55
CA MET A 103 11.50 -29.17 14.13
C MET A 103 11.42 -30.32 13.13
N GLY A 104 11.10 -30.05 11.88
CA GLY A 104 11.07 -31.04 10.79
C GLY A 104 9.66 -31.49 10.38
N ALA A 105 8.60 -30.84 10.86
CA ALA A 105 7.26 -31.10 10.36
C ALA A 105 7.10 -30.64 8.90
N ASP A 106 6.21 -31.32 8.18
CA ASP A 106 5.87 -30.98 6.80
C ASP A 106 5.10 -29.66 6.72
N PRO A 107 5.54 -28.67 5.92
CA PRO A 107 4.83 -27.42 5.73
C PRO A 107 3.41 -27.58 5.18
N ASP A 108 3.16 -28.56 4.31
CA ASP A 108 1.82 -28.80 3.75
C ASP A 108 0.85 -29.26 4.83
N LYS A 109 1.30 -30.12 5.76
CA LYS A 109 0.52 -30.53 6.91
C LYS A 109 0.22 -29.36 7.85
N ALA A 110 1.16 -28.45 8.07
CA ALA A 110 0.95 -27.26 8.87
C ALA A 110 -0.14 -26.34 8.27
N ILE A 111 -0.17 -26.21 6.93
CA ILE A 111 -1.22 -25.46 6.22
C ILE A 111 -2.59 -26.13 6.39
N GLU A 112 -2.66 -27.48 6.31
CA GLU A 112 -3.89 -28.23 6.55
C GLU A 112 -4.41 -28.07 7.99
N ASP A 113 -3.52 -28.08 8.98
CA ASP A 113 -3.87 -27.90 10.37
C ASP A 113 -4.38 -26.46 10.62
N VAL A 114 -3.74 -25.42 10.05
CA VAL A 114 -4.25 -24.06 10.10
C VAL A 114 -5.60 -23.95 9.38
N ALA A 115 -5.78 -24.58 8.22
CA ALA A 115 -7.05 -24.59 7.51
C ALA A 115 -8.20 -25.21 8.33
N ARG A 116 -7.87 -26.17 9.20
CA ARG A 116 -8.86 -26.87 10.06
C ARG A 116 -9.22 -26.11 11.33
N TYR A 117 -8.27 -25.39 11.93
CA TYR A 117 -8.41 -24.84 13.28
C TYR A 117 -8.43 -23.31 13.35
N ALA A 118 -8.11 -22.59 12.27
CA ALA A 118 -8.12 -21.14 12.25
C ALA A 118 -9.54 -20.55 12.25
N PHE A 119 -9.67 -19.36 12.83
CA PHE A 119 -10.90 -18.58 12.82
C PHE A 119 -11.16 -17.87 11.48
N ASP A 120 -10.10 -17.61 10.71
CA ASP A 120 -10.18 -17.05 9.36
C ASP A 120 -9.53 -18.02 8.37
N ASP A 121 -10.31 -18.54 7.42
CA ASP A 121 -9.88 -19.53 6.42
C ASP A 121 -8.67 -19.08 5.58
N ARG A 122 -8.42 -17.76 5.53
CA ARG A 122 -7.30 -17.16 4.80
C ARG A 122 -6.01 -17.12 5.60
N SER A 123 -6.07 -17.40 6.92
CA SER A 123 -4.87 -17.43 7.78
C SER A 123 -3.85 -18.45 7.29
N LYS A 124 -4.30 -19.58 6.71
CA LYS A 124 -3.42 -20.58 6.09
C LYS A 124 -2.50 -20.00 4.99
N LEU A 125 -3.00 -19.01 4.23
CA LEU A 125 -2.22 -18.38 3.15
C LEU A 125 -1.00 -17.60 3.67
N THR A 126 -0.99 -17.25 4.95
CA THR A 126 0.16 -16.60 5.60
C THR A 126 1.36 -17.54 5.74
N LEU A 127 1.16 -18.87 5.69
CA LEU A 127 2.23 -19.87 5.68
C LEU A 127 2.85 -20.12 4.29
N GLU A 128 2.17 -19.76 3.21
CA GLU A 128 2.65 -19.98 1.83
C GLU A 128 4.06 -19.42 1.58
N PRO A 129 4.41 -18.20 2.05
CA PRO A 129 5.76 -17.69 1.90
C PRO A 129 6.83 -18.63 2.45
N LEU A 130 6.59 -19.24 3.61
CA LEU A 130 7.53 -20.18 4.22
C LEU A 130 7.59 -21.50 3.47
N ARG A 131 6.43 -22.07 3.08
CA ARG A 131 6.35 -23.29 2.28
C ARG A 131 7.16 -23.17 0.97
N TRP A 132 6.92 -22.11 0.21
CA TRP A 132 7.62 -21.85 -1.04
C TRP A 132 9.11 -21.59 -0.84
N ALA A 133 9.48 -20.81 0.17
CA ALA A 133 10.89 -20.51 0.46
C ALA A 133 11.67 -21.78 0.88
N LEU A 134 11.08 -22.67 1.65
CA LEU A 134 11.70 -23.93 2.04
C LEU A 134 11.80 -24.93 0.88
N ALA A 135 10.79 -25.01 0.02
CA ALA A 135 10.78 -25.89 -1.15
C ALA A 135 11.80 -25.43 -2.20
N LEU A 136 11.77 -24.17 -2.62
CA LEU A 136 12.56 -23.64 -3.73
C LEU A 136 13.96 -23.17 -3.34
N ARG A 137 14.17 -22.77 -2.08
CA ARG A 137 15.47 -22.27 -1.59
C ARG A 137 16.08 -21.18 -2.47
N PRO A 138 15.33 -20.11 -2.79
CA PRO A 138 15.84 -19.02 -3.63
C PRO A 138 17.09 -18.37 -3.02
N GLU A 139 17.87 -17.62 -3.82
CA GLU A 139 19.02 -16.85 -3.32
C GLU A 139 18.58 -15.83 -2.28
N TRP A 140 17.41 -15.21 -2.49
CA TRP A 140 16.81 -14.26 -1.57
C TRP A 140 15.29 -14.35 -1.55
N THR A 141 14.68 -13.90 -0.46
CA THR A 141 13.22 -13.73 -0.36
C THR A 141 12.86 -12.48 0.43
N VAL A 142 11.77 -11.83 0.03
CA VAL A 142 11.23 -10.63 0.69
C VAL A 142 9.73 -10.76 0.88
N TRP A 143 9.26 -10.49 2.09
CA TRP A 143 7.85 -10.64 2.45
C TRP A 143 7.32 -9.35 3.06
N GLU A 144 6.07 -8.99 2.75
CA GLU A 144 5.42 -7.79 3.27
C GLU A 144 4.04 -8.11 3.82
N GLN A 145 3.69 -7.46 4.93
CA GLN A 145 2.36 -7.56 5.50
C GLN A 145 2.08 -6.40 6.49
N VAL A 146 0.84 -6.29 7.00
CA VAL A 146 0.49 -5.31 8.03
C VAL A 146 1.30 -5.51 9.33
N PRO A 147 1.54 -4.44 10.12
CA PRO A 147 2.42 -4.49 11.30
C PRO A 147 2.04 -5.53 12.35
N ALA A 148 0.77 -5.95 12.40
CA ALA A 148 0.29 -6.96 13.36
C ALA A 148 0.87 -8.37 13.11
N VAL A 149 1.37 -8.64 11.91
CA VAL A 149 1.97 -9.94 11.54
C VAL A 149 3.43 -10.06 11.98
N LEU A 150 4.04 -8.98 12.49
CA LEU A 150 5.46 -8.98 12.84
C LEU A 150 5.90 -10.18 13.72
N PRO A 151 5.19 -10.59 14.80
CA PRO A 151 5.62 -11.73 15.60
C PRO A 151 5.64 -13.06 14.82
N PHE A 152 4.75 -13.20 13.83
CA PHE A 152 4.76 -14.37 12.94
C PHE A 152 5.95 -14.33 11.98
N TRP A 153 6.28 -13.16 11.40
CA TRP A 153 7.51 -13.01 10.59
C TRP A 153 8.79 -13.29 11.40
N GLU A 154 8.82 -12.94 12.67
CA GLU A 154 9.93 -13.29 13.58
C GLU A 154 10.10 -14.80 13.73
N ALA A 155 8.99 -15.54 13.89
CA ALA A 155 9.02 -16.99 13.94
C ALA A 155 9.50 -17.61 12.61
N CYS A 156 9.01 -17.12 11.49
CA CYS A 156 9.46 -17.55 10.16
C CYS A 156 10.94 -17.25 9.92
N ALA A 157 11.44 -16.11 10.41
CA ALA A 157 12.85 -15.76 10.32
C ALA A 157 13.76 -16.79 11.01
N GLU A 158 13.34 -17.33 12.16
CA GLU A 158 14.08 -18.40 12.85
C GLU A 158 14.13 -19.68 11.99
N ALA A 159 13.02 -20.05 11.33
CA ALA A 159 13.00 -21.19 10.41
C ALA A 159 13.94 -20.98 9.22
N LEU A 160 13.93 -19.78 8.62
CA LEU A 160 14.81 -19.44 7.49
C LEU A 160 16.29 -19.41 7.89
N ARG A 161 16.63 -18.89 9.09
CA ARG A 161 18.01 -18.95 9.63
C ARG A 161 18.49 -20.39 9.79
N GLY A 162 17.60 -21.29 10.27
CA GLY A 162 17.90 -22.72 10.42
C GLY A 162 18.28 -23.41 9.11
N VAL A 163 17.91 -22.82 7.97
CA VAL A 163 18.23 -23.35 6.63
C VAL A 163 19.22 -22.46 5.85
N GLY A 164 19.95 -21.58 6.53
CA GLY A 164 21.12 -20.88 5.99
C GLY A 164 20.84 -19.50 5.41
N TYR A 165 19.70 -18.86 5.71
CA TYR A 165 19.47 -17.46 5.35
C TYR A 165 20.02 -16.50 6.41
N ASN A 166 20.61 -15.40 5.96
CA ASN A 166 20.73 -14.16 6.75
C ASN A 166 19.37 -13.45 6.70
N VAL A 167 18.79 -13.10 7.84
CA VAL A 167 17.42 -12.56 7.89
C VAL A 167 17.36 -11.31 8.73
N TRP A 168 16.74 -10.27 8.17
CA TRP A 168 16.26 -9.10 8.88
C TRP A 168 14.73 -9.08 8.90
N VAL A 169 14.16 -8.71 10.04
CA VAL A 169 12.70 -8.53 10.21
C VAL A 169 12.46 -7.23 10.95
N GLY A 170 11.47 -6.47 10.52
CA GLY A 170 11.12 -5.23 11.20
C GLY A 170 9.95 -4.49 10.54
N LYS A 171 9.74 -3.27 10.99
CA LYS A 171 8.70 -2.38 10.44
C LYS A 171 9.36 -1.30 9.58
N LEU A 172 8.82 -1.09 8.39
CA LEU A 172 9.20 0.01 7.50
C LEU A 172 8.00 0.95 7.30
N SER A 173 8.27 2.24 7.26
CA SER A 173 7.26 3.28 7.02
C SER A 173 7.53 3.93 5.66
N SER A 174 6.54 3.87 4.77
CA SER A 174 6.69 4.24 3.35
C SER A 174 7.18 5.67 3.13
N GLU A 175 6.75 6.61 3.99
CA GLU A 175 7.17 8.01 3.92
C GLU A 175 8.69 8.20 4.09
N GLN A 176 9.36 7.26 4.77
CA GLN A 176 10.82 7.29 4.92
C GLN A 176 11.57 6.95 3.63
N TYR A 177 10.87 6.53 2.60
CA TYR A 177 11.40 6.14 1.29
C TYR A 177 10.88 6.99 0.15
N GLY A 178 10.30 8.16 0.45
CA GLY A 178 9.84 9.13 -0.54
C GLY A 178 8.40 8.89 -1.04
N VAL A 179 7.66 7.99 -0.43
CA VAL A 179 6.24 7.80 -0.71
C VAL A 179 5.43 8.92 -0.02
N ALA A 180 4.53 9.57 -0.75
CA ALA A 180 3.68 10.63 -0.21
C ALA A 180 2.53 10.09 0.66
N GLN A 181 2.78 8.98 1.37
CA GLN A 181 1.80 8.29 2.21
C GLN A 181 2.46 7.73 3.46
N THR A 182 1.85 7.94 4.64
CA THR A 182 2.26 7.24 5.86
C THR A 182 1.63 5.85 5.90
N ARG A 183 2.43 4.85 5.54
CA ARG A 183 2.03 3.44 5.50
C ARG A 183 3.11 2.60 6.15
N THR A 184 2.84 2.04 7.32
CA THR A 184 3.78 1.14 8.01
C THR A 184 3.47 -0.32 7.66
N ARG A 185 4.52 -1.12 7.39
CA ARG A 185 4.43 -2.54 7.09
C ARG A 185 5.45 -3.34 7.87
N ALA A 186 5.09 -4.57 8.24
CA ALA A 186 6.02 -5.59 8.68
C ALA A 186 6.70 -6.20 7.45
N VAL A 187 8.02 -6.21 7.44
CA VAL A 187 8.82 -6.70 6.30
C VAL A 187 9.83 -7.71 6.81
N LEU A 188 10.00 -8.80 6.07
CA LEU A 188 11.07 -9.77 6.23
C LEU A 188 11.94 -9.71 4.97
N ILE A 189 13.25 -9.59 5.15
CA ILE A 189 14.27 -9.63 4.10
C ILE A 189 15.24 -10.75 4.43
N ALA A 190 15.43 -11.69 3.51
CA ALA A 190 16.34 -12.80 3.72
C ALA A 190 17.19 -13.09 2.50
N SER A 191 18.47 -13.42 2.70
CA SER A 191 19.40 -13.82 1.63
C SER A 191 20.34 -14.91 2.10
N ARG A 192 20.61 -15.89 1.23
CA ARG A 192 21.65 -16.89 1.43
C ARG A 192 23.00 -16.43 0.92
N MET A 193 23.01 -15.38 0.09
CA MET A 193 24.20 -14.93 -0.64
C MET A 193 24.99 -13.86 0.13
N LYS A 194 24.32 -13.06 0.96
CA LYS A 194 24.94 -11.94 1.68
C LYS A 194 24.19 -11.61 2.97
N PRO A 195 24.83 -10.96 3.95
CA PRO A 195 24.13 -10.35 5.07
C PRO A 195 23.13 -9.31 4.58
N VAL A 196 21.98 -9.22 5.27
CA VAL A 196 20.93 -8.25 4.96
C VAL A 196 20.67 -7.32 6.15
N ALA A 197 20.29 -6.09 5.84
CA ALA A 197 19.93 -5.04 6.78
C ALA A 197 18.69 -4.29 6.26
N PRO A 198 18.01 -3.49 7.09
CA PRO A 198 16.92 -2.66 6.57
C PRO A 198 17.43 -1.66 5.53
N PRO A 199 16.62 -1.32 4.51
CA PRO A 199 16.98 -0.26 3.58
C PRO A 199 17.19 1.06 4.33
N LYS A 200 18.17 1.85 3.91
CA LYS A 200 18.47 3.16 4.52
C LYS A 200 17.35 4.15 4.19
N PRO A 201 16.76 4.84 5.18
CA PRO A 201 15.81 5.91 4.92
C PRO A 201 16.42 7.02 4.05
N SER A 202 15.68 7.50 3.08
CA SER A 202 16.04 8.65 2.23
C SER A 202 15.31 9.93 2.63
N HIS A 203 14.20 9.78 3.37
CA HIS A 203 13.35 10.85 3.85
C HIS A 203 13.06 10.68 5.35
N SER A 204 12.70 11.77 6.00
CA SER A 204 12.27 11.77 7.39
C SER A 204 10.95 11.03 7.57
N LYS A 205 10.83 10.34 8.69
CA LYS A 205 9.54 9.91 9.17
C LYS A 205 8.63 11.13 9.41
N PHE A 206 7.33 10.95 9.20
CA PHE A 206 6.35 11.95 9.56
C PHE A 206 5.92 11.82 11.02
N TYR A 207 6.09 12.90 11.78
CA TYR A 207 5.72 12.98 13.20
C TYR A 207 4.43 13.78 13.37
N SER A 208 3.28 13.12 13.41
CA SER A 208 1.96 13.76 13.46
C SER A 208 1.72 14.66 14.68
N ARG A 209 2.47 14.47 15.78
CA ARG A 209 2.37 15.29 16.99
C ARG A 209 3.34 16.47 16.99
N ASP A 210 4.45 16.35 16.27
CA ASP A 210 5.47 17.38 16.10
C ASP A 210 5.86 17.45 14.62
N ARG A 211 5.15 18.25 13.88
CA ARG A 211 5.21 18.36 12.42
C ARG A 211 6.45 19.08 11.90
N GLN A 212 7.17 19.76 12.78
CA GLN A 212 8.43 20.42 12.44
C GLN A 212 9.63 19.49 12.65
N ARG A 213 9.42 18.40 13.38
CA ARG A 213 10.47 17.41 13.62
C ARG A 213 10.85 16.70 12.33
N LEU A 214 12.16 16.73 12.03
CA LEU A 214 12.76 16.00 10.93
C LEU A 214 13.88 15.11 11.47
N ASP A 215 14.04 13.94 10.85
CA ASP A 215 15.21 13.09 11.10
C ASP A 215 16.43 13.73 10.45
N SER A 216 17.59 13.67 11.12
CA SER A 216 18.82 14.27 10.62
C SER A 216 19.40 13.48 9.44
N GLY A 217 20.02 14.18 8.48
CA GLY A 217 20.75 13.55 7.36
C GLY A 217 19.90 12.97 6.26
N VAL A 218 18.59 13.21 6.26
CA VAL A 218 17.63 12.77 5.23
C VAL A 218 16.79 13.94 4.73
N LYS A 219 16.12 13.77 3.58
CA LYS A 219 15.19 14.77 3.04
C LYS A 219 13.93 14.84 3.91
N ARG A 220 13.20 15.94 3.82
CA ARG A 220 11.83 16.00 4.33
C ARG A 220 10.96 14.93 3.64
N TRP A 221 9.94 14.43 4.32
CA TRP A 221 8.92 13.56 3.73
C TRP A 221 8.23 14.24 2.52
N MET A 222 7.81 13.44 1.56
CA MET A 222 7.04 13.89 0.40
C MET A 222 5.62 14.28 0.81
N SER A 223 5.19 15.48 0.46
CA SER A 223 3.80 15.92 0.68
C SER A 223 2.86 15.41 -0.41
N MET A 224 1.56 15.45 -0.15
CA MET A 224 0.54 15.15 -1.16
C MET A 224 0.58 16.16 -2.31
N ALA A 225 0.74 17.45 -1.99
CA ALA A 225 0.79 18.51 -2.98
C ALA A 225 1.96 18.31 -3.95
N GLU A 226 3.16 17.98 -3.43
CA GLU A 226 4.32 17.67 -4.26
C GLU A 226 4.10 16.43 -5.14
N ALA A 227 3.55 15.35 -4.59
CA ALA A 227 3.34 14.11 -5.34
C ALA A 227 2.26 14.25 -6.42
N LEU A 228 1.21 15.01 -6.14
CA LEU A 228 0.11 15.26 -7.08
C LEU A 228 0.39 16.43 -8.02
N ASP A 229 1.55 17.06 -7.89
CA ASP A 229 1.94 18.20 -8.70
C ASP A 229 0.96 19.38 -8.61
N TRP A 230 0.43 19.58 -7.41
CA TRP A 230 -0.50 20.66 -7.13
C TRP A 230 0.25 21.96 -6.85
N GLY A 231 0.31 22.83 -7.75
CA GLY A 231 1.09 24.06 -7.78
C GLY A 231 1.61 24.31 -9.16
N MET A 232 1.48 23.34 -10.08
CA MET A 232 1.77 23.55 -11.50
C MET A 232 0.54 24.10 -12.23
N THR A 233 0.74 25.23 -12.92
CA THR A 233 -0.29 25.97 -13.65
C THR A 233 -0.87 25.19 -14.84
N ASP A 234 -0.23 24.10 -15.28
CA ASP A 234 -0.56 23.36 -16.50
C ASP A 234 -1.37 22.09 -16.28
N ARG A 235 -1.68 21.77 -15.03
CA ARG A 235 -2.48 20.56 -14.76
C ARG A 235 -3.92 20.78 -15.21
N PRO A 236 -4.45 19.96 -16.15
CA PRO A 236 -5.84 20.06 -16.52
C PRO A 236 -6.72 19.76 -15.30
N TYR A 237 -7.62 20.66 -15.00
CA TYR A 237 -8.67 20.42 -14.02
C TYR A 237 -9.37 19.10 -14.36
N PRO A 238 -9.56 18.18 -13.43
CA PRO A 238 -10.34 16.98 -13.73
C PRO A 238 -11.71 17.43 -14.18
N THR A 239 -12.13 16.93 -15.32
CA THR A 239 -13.44 17.21 -15.89
C THR A 239 -14.49 16.82 -14.85
N ILE A 240 -15.17 17.81 -14.28
CA ILE A 240 -16.35 17.58 -13.46
C ILE A 240 -17.43 17.19 -14.44
N THR A 241 -17.72 15.89 -14.56
CA THR A 241 -18.86 15.43 -15.33
C THR A 241 -20.11 15.96 -14.66
N ALA A 242 -20.79 16.88 -15.31
CA ALA A 242 -22.11 17.35 -14.95
C ALA A 242 -23.08 16.16 -15.07
N GLY A 243 -23.32 15.49 -13.98
CA GLY A 243 -24.19 14.32 -13.87
C GLY A 243 -24.99 14.36 -12.58
N THR A 244 -25.65 15.50 -12.33
CA THR A 244 -26.81 15.56 -11.43
C THR A 244 -27.60 16.81 -11.77
N SER A 245 -28.83 16.61 -12.18
CA SER A 245 -29.88 17.60 -12.28
C SER A 245 -30.09 18.33 -10.95
N GLY A 246 -29.56 19.55 -10.83
CA GLY A 246 -29.76 20.41 -9.69
C GLY A 246 -29.10 21.74 -9.97
N GLY A 247 -29.86 22.73 -10.41
CA GLY A 247 -29.39 24.02 -10.92
C GLY A 247 -28.65 24.86 -9.88
N GLY A 248 -27.35 24.85 -9.96
CA GLY A 248 -26.45 25.79 -9.34
C GLY A 248 -25.17 25.84 -10.17
N GLN A 249 -25.02 26.85 -10.99
CA GLN A 249 -23.81 27.05 -11.79
C GLN A 249 -22.72 27.62 -10.87
N ASP A 250 -21.81 26.79 -10.43
CA ASP A 250 -20.61 27.22 -9.73
C ASP A 250 -19.58 27.72 -10.77
N PRO A 251 -19.10 28.96 -10.67
CA PRO A 251 -18.08 29.51 -11.57
C PRO A 251 -16.80 28.67 -11.62
N ALA A 252 -16.44 27.97 -10.56
CA ALA A 252 -15.30 27.06 -10.52
C ALA A 252 -15.50 25.83 -11.42
N MET A 253 -16.74 25.48 -11.74
CA MET A 253 -17.12 24.37 -12.61
C MET A 253 -17.04 24.70 -14.09
N LEU A 254 -16.98 25.98 -14.46
CA LEU A 254 -17.08 26.46 -15.85
C LEU A 254 -15.73 26.52 -16.58
N GLY A 255 -14.63 26.05 -15.98
CA GLY A 255 -13.35 25.90 -16.68
C GLY A 255 -12.69 27.18 -17.19
N GLY A 256 -13.11 28.35 -16.72
CA GLY A 256 -12.53 29.63 -17.08
C GLY A 256 -11.21 29.93 -16.36
N SER A 257 -10.35 30.77 -16.98
CA SER A 257 -9.05 31.17 -16.40
C SER A 257 -9.16 31.83 -15.02
N GLY A 258 -10.26 32.51 -14.73
CA GLY A 258 -10.53 33.09 -13.41
C GLY A 258 -10.77 32.04 -12.31
N ALA A 259 -11.52 30.97 -12.61
CA ALA A 259 -11.77 29.89 -11.67
C ALA A 259 -10.48 29.11 -11.35
N ARG A 260 -9.60 28.93 -12.35
CA ARG A 260 -8.27 28.32 -12.14
C ARG A 260 -7.39 29.16 -11.24
N ALA A 261 -7.37 30.49 -11.42
CA ALA A 261 -6.60 31.40 -10.60
C ALA A 261 -7.10 31.43 -9.13
N THR A 262 -8.41 31.36 -8.92
CA THR A 262 -8.99 31.32 -7.57
C THR A 262 -8.63 30.01 -6.85
N VAL A 263 -8.78 28.87 -7.51
CA VAL A 263 -8.43 27.57 -6.92
C VAL A 263 -6.93 27.45 -6.70
N GLN A 264 -6.10 28.01 -7.58
CA GLN A 264 -4.65 28.06 -7.41
C GLN A 264 -4.27 28.93 -6.20
N ALA A 265 -4.85 30.14 -6.09
CA ALA A 265 -4.60 31.02 -4.95
C ALA A 265 -5.04 30.39 -3.63
N GLU A 266 -6.19 29.70 -3.62
CA GLU A 266 -6.70 28.99 -2.47
C GLU A 266 -5.87 27.77 -2.11
N HIS A 267 -5.30 27.10 -3.10
CA HIS A 267 -4.33 26.03 -2.93
C HIS A 267 -3.02 26.55 -2.32
N ASP A 268 -2.49 27.65 -2.83
CA ASP A 268 -1.25 28.27 -2.36
C ASP A 268 -1.40 28.81 -0.94
N GLU A 269 -2.63 29.17 -0.50
CA GLU A 269 -2.94 29.57 0.86
C GLU A 269 -3.15 28.38 1.82
N GLY A 270 -3.01 27.14 1.33
CA GLY A 270 -3.05 25.94 2.18
C GLY A 270 -4.43 25.55 2.70
N ARG A 271 -5.49 25.83 1.95
CA ARG A 271 -6.87 25.63 2.38
C ARG A 271 -7.48 24.26 2.08
N TRP A 272 -6.76 23.36 1.41
CA TRP A 272 -7.23 22.02 1.08
C TRP A 272 -6.85 20.98 2.14
N GLN A 273 -7.80 20.14 2.54
CA GLN A 273 -7.60 19.02 3.46
C GLN A 273 -8.09 17.70 2.89
N TYR A 274 -7.34 16.65 3.14
CA TYR A 274 -7.75 15.28 2.88
C TYR A 274 -8.61 14.76 4.04
N VAL A 275 -9.78 14.20 3.75
CA VAL A 275 -10.71 13.65 4.74
C VAL A 275 -11.05 12.20 4.42
N ASN A 276 -10.82 11.29 5.37
CA ASN A 276 -11.28 9.92 5.30
C ASN A 276 -12.47 9.71 6.24
N GLY A 277 -13.67 9.62 5.68
CA GLY A 277 -14.94 9.47 6.42
C GLY A 277 -15.28 8.03 6.84
N ASN A 278 -14.40 7.04 6.64
CA ASN A 278 -14.71 5.63 6.83
C ASN A 278 -14.27 5.04 8.17
N GLN A 279 -13.58 5.80 8.98
CA GLN A 279 -13.17 5.38 10.32
C GLN A 279 -13.98 6.13 11.38
N ALA A 280 -14.28 5.48 12.50
CA ALA A 280 -14.93 6.09 13.66
C ALA A 280 -14.16 7.34 14.18
N ASN A 281 -12.86 7.43 13.85
CA ASN A 281 -12.01 8.60 14.00
C ASN A 281 -11.65 9.10 12.60
N SER A 282 -12.51 9.90 11.98
CA SER A 282 -12.24 10.50 10.67
C SER A 282 -10.89 11.22 10.69
N CYS A 283 -9.97 10.76 9.84
CA CYS A 283 -8.64 11.31 9.78
C CYS A 283 -8.61 12.43 8.74
N ARG A 284 -8.32 13.66 9.18
CA ARG A 284 -8.13 14.82 8.31
C ARG A 284 -6.65 15.12 8.15
N ARG A 285 -6.21 15.39 6.93
CA ARG A 285 -4.84 15.83 6.62
C ARG A 285 -4.82 16.93 5.58
N GLU A 286 -3.85 17.80 5.70
CA GLU A 286 -3.58 18.87 4.75
C GLU A 286 -2.90 18.30 3.51
N ILE A 287 -3.07 18.94 2.36
CA ILE A 287 -2.44 18.46 1.10
C ILE A 287 -0.92 18.59 1.10
N SER A 288 -0.36 19.41 1.98
CA SER A 288 1.08 19.49 2.23
C SER A 288 1.64 18.31 3.02
N GLU A 289 0.78 17.38 3.47
CA GLU A 289 1.15 16.19 4.20
C GLU A 289 1.11 14.94 3.30
N PRO A 290 1.84 13.84 3.62
CA PRO A 290 1.69 12.57 2.91
C PRO A 290 0.32 11.94 3.15
N ALA A 291 -0.23 11.29 2.12
CA ALA A 291 -1.50 10.57 2.23
C ALA A 291 -1.43 9.45 3.29
N PRO A 292 -2.52 9.17 4.01
CA PRO A 292 -2.58 8.02 4.90
C PRO A 292 -2.70 6.74 4.10
N THR A 293 -2.51 5.58 4.76
CA THR A 293 -2.76 4.27 4.11
C THR A 293 -4.20 4.21 3.62
N VAL A 294 -4.39 3.95 2.32
CA VAL A 294 -5.71 3.78 1.73
C VAL A 294 -6.22 2.40 2.09
N HIS A 295 -7.35 2.34 2.80
CA HIS A 295 -8.07 1.10 3.05
C HIS A 295 -9.44 1.19 2.36
N PHE A 296 -9.70 0.28 1.42
CA PHE A 296 -10.97 0.19 0.72
C PHE A 296 -11.72 -1.08 1.13
N GLY A 297 -12.97 -1.00 1.51
CA GLY A 297 -13.82 -2.14 1.84
C GLY A 297 -15.18 -2.06 1.15
N ALA A 298 -15.89 -3.19 1.12
CA ALA A 298 -17.02 -3.47 0.22
C ALA A 298 -18.29 -2.63 0.41
N ARG A 299 -18.42 -1.68 1.35
CA ARG A 299 -19.72 -1.07 1.67
C ARG A 299 -19.86 0.45 1.65
N SER A 300 -18.82 1.25 1.62
CA SER A 300 -18.93 2.71 1.39
C SER A 300 -17.57 3.35 1.22
N ASN A 301 -17.43 4.14 0.18
CA ASN A 301 -16.20 4.82 -0.18
C ASN A 301 -16.31 6.33 0.12
N LYS A 302 -15.84 6.80 1.30
CA LYS A 302 -15.88 8.21 1.69
C LYS A 302 -14.48 8.71 2.06
N VAL A 303 -13.58 8.78 1.09
CA VAL A 303 -12.32 9.53 1.25
C VAL A 303 -12.43 10.81 0.43
N GLU A 304 -12.28 11.96 1.08
CA GLU A 304 -12.60 13.26 0.51
C GLU A 304 -11.45 14.25 0.75
N PHE A 305 -11.18 15.10 -0.24
CA PHE A 305 -10.43 16.32 -0.02
C PHE A 305 -11.40 17.45 0.32
N GLN A 306 -11.19 18.12 1.42
CA GLN A 306 -11.98 19.25 1.85
C GLN A 306 -11.17 20.53 1.73
N PHE A 307 -11.78 21.57 1.18
CA PHE A 307 -11.27 22.92 1.25
C PHE A 307 -11.68 23.54 2.59
N CYS A 308 -10.73 24.05 3.32
CA CYS A 308 -10.95 24.73 4.61
C CYS A 308 -10.62 26.21 4.46
N GLY A 309 -11.62 27.05 4.26
CA GLY A 309 -11.49 28.50 4.39
C GLY A 309 -11.06 28.88 5.81
N ALA A 310 -10.33 29.98 5.95
CA ALA A 310 -9.89 30.49 7.24
C ALA A 310 -11.05 30.61 8.23
N GLY A 311 -11.07 29.80 9.29
CA GLY A 311 -11.81 30.07 10.51
C GLY A 311 -13.03 29.25 10.84
N ILE A 312 -13.34 28.11 10.20
CA ILE A 312 -14.50 27.29 10.60
C ILE A 312 -14.12 25.83 10.81
N THR A 313 -14.16 25.42 12.08
CA THR A 313 -14.22 24.01 12.49
C THR A 313 -15.65 23.51 12.33
N SER A 314 -15.87 22.41 11.57
CA SER A 314 -17.17 21.78 11.54
C SER A 314 -17.45 21.05 12.86
N GLU A 315 -18.60 21.31 13.45
CA GLU A 315 -19.03 20.83 14.78
C GLU A 315 -19.35 19.33 14.90
N GLN A 316 -19.00 18.47 13.94
CA GLN A 316 -19.46 17.07 13.98
C GLN A 316 -18.44 16.02 14.36
N THR A 317 -17.22 16.37 14.75
CA THR A 317 -16.28 15.38 15.33
C THR A 317 -15.50 16.02 16.47
N ALA A 318 -15.93 15.76 17.69
CA ALA A 318 -15.24 16.18 18.90
C ALA A 318 -13.80 15.60 18.92
N GLY A 319 -12.80 16.47 18.95
CA GLY A 319 -11.46 16.15 19.42
C GLY A 319 -10.30 16.12 18.45
N GLN A 320 -10.43 16.45 17.16
CA GLN A 320 -9.27 16.51 16.26
C GLN A 320 -9.04 17.91 15.68
N LYS A 321 -7.83 18.47 15.90
CA LYS A 321 -7.43 19.77 15.37
C LYS A 321 -7.16 19.68 13.85
N PRO A 322 -7.60 20.68 13.05
CA PRO A 322 -7.30 20.74 11.62
C PRO A 322 -5.80 20.86 11.39
N ARG A 323 -5.32 20.25 10.31
CA ARG A 323 -3.92 20.26 9.90
C ARG A 323 -3.66 21.19 8.73
N LYS A 324 -2.46 21.80 8.66
CA LYS A 324 -2.05 22.76 7.64
C LYS A 324 -1.48 22.06 6.39
N VAL A 325 -1.45 22.78 5.27
CA VAL A 325 -1.05 22.31 3.91
C VAL A 325 0.34 21.68 3.83
N ASP A 326 1.16 21.85 4.85
CA ASP A 326 2.53 21.37 4.95
C ASP A 326 2.70 19.99 5.65
N GLU A 327 1.63 19.20 5.82
CA GLU A 327 1.66 17.93 6.53
C GLU A 327 1.26 16.72 5.68
N PRO A 328 1.76 15.49 6.01
CA PRO A 328 1.47 14.27 5.22
C PRO A 328 0.08 13.67 5.47
N ALA A 329 -0.48 13.03 4.44
CA ALA A 329 -1.81 12.40 4.46
C ALA A 329 -1.92 11.17 5.39
N HIS A 330 -3.13 10.88 5.86
CA HIS A 330 -3.47 9.67 6.63
C HIS A 330 -3.65 8.43 5.74
N THR A 331 -3.65 7.23 6.35
CA THR A 331 -3.90 5.97 5.66
C THR A 331 -5.24 5.96 4.93
N ILE A 332 -5.22 5.74 3.63
CA ILE A 332 -6.42 5.50 2.82
C ILE A 332 -6.84 4.05 3.05
N THR A 333 -8.05 3.83 3.59
CA THR A 333 -8.59 2.49 3.85
C THR A 333 -9.60 2.10 2.78
N GLY A 334 -9.61 0.83 2.37
CA GLY A 334 -10.38 0.28 1.25
C GLY A 334 -11.92 0.27 1.40
N LYS A 335 -12.49 1.18 2.17
CA LYS A 335 -13.95 1.26 2.40
C LYS A 335 -14.51 2.63 2.07
N GLY A 336 -14.17 3.22 0.94
CA GLY A 336 -14.82 4.46 0.65
C GLY A 336 -14.29 5.25 -0.53
N THR A 337 -15.15 5.90 -1.28
CA THR A 337 -14.78 6.90 -2.28
C THR A 337 -14.23 8.14 -1.59
N ALA A 338 -13.08 8.61 -2.03
CA ALA A 338 -12.49 9.86 -1.60
C ALA A 338 -13.13 11.05 -2.32
N ALA A 339 -13.41 12.13 -1.62
CA ALA A 339 -13.93 13.34 -2.22
C ALA A 339 -13.27 14.60 -1.65
N TRP A 340 -13.03 15.58 -2.53
CA TRP A 340 -12.56 16.91 -2.18
C TRP A 340 -13.72 17.81 -1.81
N LYS A 341 -13.58 18.61 -0.74
CA LYS A 341 -14.53 19.70 -0.44
C LYS A 341 -13.81 21.03 -0.48
N ALA A 342 -14.24 21.90 -1.38
CA ALA A 342 -13.88 23.30 -1.37
C ALA A 342 -14.97 24.12 -0.67
N TRP A 343 -14.57 25.09 0.16
CA TRP A 343 -15.47 26.09 0.73
C TRP A 343 -15.34 27.36 -0.12
N LEU A 344 -16.34 27.67 -0.91
CA LEU A 344 -16.55 29.02 -1.44
C LEU A 344 -17.61 29.68 -0.58
N ALA A 345 -17.27 30.81 -0.01
CA ALA A 345 -18.00 31.73 0.86
C ALA A 345 -19.23 31.22 1.64
N ASP A 346 -20.07 30.34 1.10
CA ASP A 346 -21.30 29.88 1.76
C ASP A 346 -21.65 28.39 1.63
N GLN A 347 -20.88 27.57 0.90
CA GLN A 347 -21.12 26.11 0.81
C GLN A 347 -19.84 25.29 0.59
N PRO A 348 -19.69 24.14 1.31
CA PRO A 348 -18.53 23.25 1.12
C PRO A 348 -18.62 22.49 -0.20
N GLN A 349 -17.63 22.63 -1.06
CA GLN A 349 -17.48 21.80 -2.25
C GLN A 349 -16.63 20.58 -1.96
N THR A 350 -17.07 19.43 -2.44
CA THR A 350 -16.39 18.16 -2.21
C THR A 350 -16.02 17.53 -3.54
N ARG A 351 -14.74 17.21 -3.73
CA ARG A 351 -14.25 16.45 -4.86
C ARG A 351 -13.69 15.11 -4.39
N ARG A 352 -14.09 14.04 -5.05
CA ARG A 352 -13.56 12.69 -4.77
C ARG A 352 -12.14 12.53 -5.31
N VAL A 353 -11.28 11.85 -4.55
CA VAL A 353 -9.97 11.41 -5.05
C VAL A 353 -10.18 10.41 -6.19
N THR A 354 -9.48 10.58 -7.27
CA THR A 354 -9.47 9.62 -8.39
C THR A 354 -8.59 8.42 -8.05
N VAL A 355 -8.77 7.31 -8.76
CA VAL A 355 -7.89 6.13 -8.64
C VAL A 355 -6.44 6.52 -8.94
N GLN A 356 -6.23 7.34 -9.96
CA GLN A 356 -4.91 7.81 -10.35
C GLN A 356 -4.22 8.62 -9.24
N GLU A 357 -4.94 9.55 -8.63
CA GLU A 357 -4.41 10.33 -7.49
C GLU A 357 -4.06 9.40 -6.31
N ALA A 358 -4.94 8.46 -5.95
CA ALA A 358 -4.66 7.48 -4.92
C ALA A 358 -3.42 6.63 -5.24
N ALA A 359 -3.24 6.26 -6.51
CA ALA A 359 -2.10 5.49 -6.99
C ALA A 359 -0.79 6.31 -6.95
N ILE A 360 -0.82 7.57 -7.38
CA ILE A 360 0.33 8.48 -7.30
C ILE A 360 0.77 8.68 -5.86
N LEU A 361 -0.17 8.87 -4.93
CA LEU A 361 0.13 8.99 -3.49
C LEU A 361 0.80 7.72 -2.92
N GLN A 362 0.60 6.57 -3.54
CA GLN A 362 1.32 5.34 -3.28
C GLN A 362 2.54 5.11 -4.18
N SER A 363 2.99 6.13 -4.90
CA SER A 363 4.17 6.09 -5.78
C SER A 363 4.04 5.21 -7.04
N PHE A 364 2.84 4.85 -7.47
CA PHE A 364 2.65 4.31 -8.81
C PHE A 364 2.84 5.39 -9.87
N PRO A 365 3.28 5.05 -11.09
CA PRO A 365 3.34 5.99 -12.20
C PRO A 365 1.98 6.65 -12.49
N ALA A 366 1.99 7.89 -12.96
CA ALA A 366 0.76 8.63 -13.25
C ALA A 366 -0.06 8.03 -14.41
N ASP A 367 0.61 7.33 -15.30
CA ASP A 367 0.05 6.63 -16.46
C ASP A 367 -0.26 5.15 -16.20
N TYR A 368 -0.16 4.68 -14.96
CA TYR A 368 -0.43 3.29 -14.61
C TYR A 368 -1.89 2.92 -14.89
N VAL A 369 -2.10 1.88 -15.69
CA VAL A 369 -3.42 1.44 -16.14
C VAL A 369 -4.09 0.57 -15.09
N TRP A 370 -5.31 0.91 -14.69
CA TRP A 370 -6.09 0.18 -13.70
C TRP A 370 -7.30 -0.50 -14.35
N CYS A 371 -7.43 -1.80 -14.18
CA CYS A 371 -8.53 -2.62 -14.72
C CYS A 371 -9.59 -2.94 -13.67
N GLY A 372 -10.80 -3.28 -14.13
CA GLY A 372 -11.94 -3.63 -13.29
C GLY A 372 -12.83 -2.44 -12.92
N SER A 373 -13.79 -2.67 -12.04
CA SER A 373 -14.67 -1.62 -11.53
C SER A 373 -13.91 -0.58 -10.70
N LYS A 374 -14.43 0.64 -10.56
CA LYS A 374 -13.79 1.67 -9.69
C LYS A 374 -13.52 1.16 -8.27
N THR A 375 -14.43 0.37 -7.69
CA THR A 375 -14.25 -0.24 -6.37
C THR A 375 -13.08 -1.21 -6.38
N SER A 376 -12.98 -2.08 -7.39
CA SER A 376 -11.89 -3.00 -7.58
C SER A 376 -10.55 -2.25 -7.75
N GLN A 377 -10.52 -1.20 -8.59
CA GLN A 377 -9.32 -0.39 -8.80
C GLN A 377 -8.82 0.26 -7.50
N PHE A 378 -9.69 0.88 -6.70
CA PHE A 378 -9.31 1.43 -5.40
C PHE A 378 -8.83 0.35 -4.43
N GLN A 379 -9.46 -0.84 -4.44
CA GLN A 379 -9.04 -1.97 -3.62
C GLN A 379 -7.64 -2.45 -4.01
N GLN A 380 -7.35 -2.54 -5.29
CA GLN A 380 -6.02 -2.88 -5.82
C GLN A 380 -4.97 -1.87 -5.35
N VAL A 381 -5.24 -0.56 -5.49
CA VAL A 381 -4.35 0.50 -4.98
C VAL A 381 -4.10 0.34 -3.48
N GLY A 382 -5.16 0.14 -2.69
CA GLY A 382 -5.03 0.05 -1.22
C GLY A 382 -4.29 -1.20 -0.74
N ASN A 383 -4.39 -2.31 -1.48
CA ASN A 383 -3.75 -3.57 -1.13
C ASN A 383 -2.27 -3.62 -1.57
N ALA A 384 -1.91 -2.92 -2.63
CA ALA A 384 -0.56 -2.95 -3.18
C ALA A 384 0.50 -2.39 -2.22
N ILE A 385 1.71 -2.92 -2.28
CA ILE A 385 2.89 -2.26 -1.73
C ILE A 385 3.23 -1.04 -2.60
N PRO A 386 3.63 0.10 -2.01
CA PRO A 386 4.12 1.24 -2.78
C PRO A 386 5.39 0.88 -3.56
N PRO A 387 5.45 1.13 -4.89
CA PRO A 387 6.61 0.80 -5.72
C PRO A 387 7.96 1.34 -5.21
N LEU A 388 8.01 2.58 -4.71
CA LEU A 388 9.25 3.13 -4.12
C LEU A 388 9.70 2.37 -2.87
N LEU A 389 8.77 1.91 -2.02
CA LEU A 389 9.15 1.06 -0.87
C LEU A 389 9.64 -0.31 -1.35
N ALA A 390 8.95 -0.91 -2.33
CA ALA A 390 9.34 -2.18 -2.94
C ALA A 390 10.73 -2.07 -3.57
N GLN A 391 11.02 -1.00 -4.33
CA GLN A 391 12.34 -0.71 -4.90
C GLN A 391 13.42 -0.74 -3.81
N ARG A 392 13.23 0.01 -2.71
CA ARG A 392 14.24 0.11 -1.63
C ARG A 392 14.48 -1.21 -0.91
N ILE A 393 13.45 -2.05 -0.78
CA ILE A 393 13.59 -3.39 -0.21
C ILE A 393 14.37 -4.29 -1.18
N LEU A 394 14.05 -4.25 -2.47
CA LEU A 394 14.71 -5.07 -3.49
C LEU A 394 16.18 -4.70 -3.67
N GLU A 395 16.55 -3.41 -3.60
CA GLU A 395 17.95 -2.95 -3.63
C GLU A 395 18.83 -3.57 -2.53
N VAL A 396 18.24 -4.05 -1.43
CA VAL A 396 19.00 -4.74 -0.37
C VAL A 396 19.43 -6.14 -0.79
N VAL A 397 18.61 -6.83 -1.59
CA VAL A 397 18.85 -8.25 -1.95
C VAL A 397 19.45 -8.42 -3.35
N LEU A 398 19.24 -7.47 -4.25
CA LEU A 398 19.89 -7.41 -5.57
C LEU A 398 21.35 -6.99 -5.44
#